data_ec2d670cf802b605f016f66bdb648d61
#
_entry.id   ec2d670cf802b605f016f66bdb648d61
#
_cell.length_a   1.000
_cell.length_b   1.000
_cell.length_c   1.000
_cell.angle_alpha   90.00
_cell.angle_beta   90.00
_cell.angle_gamma   90.00
#
_symmetry.space_group_name_H-M   'P 1'
#
loop_
_entity.id
_entity.type
_entity.pdbx_description
1 polymer ?
#
loop_
_entity_poly.entity_id
_entity_poly.type
_entity_poly.pdbx_seq_one_letter_code
_entity_poly.pdbx_strand_id
1 'polypeptide(L)'
;MRLRPTRITALALGLLGLFGCAGERPDNLGAQDGLLVPCPRSPNCVSSQATDERHRIAPLTFADEPDAAWARLRTVLIGRADATLIEEQPGYLRLELRTTLFVDDAEFLLDRANRVVHVRSASRLGYSDLGKNRRRMEEIRRQFAPRGKRP
;
A
#
# COMPACT_ATOMS: atom_id res chain seq x y z
N MET A 1 -24.27 20.66 66.08
CA MET A 1 -24.71 20.11 64.81
C MET A 1 -23.49 20.23 63.83
N ARG A 2 -22.71 19.15 63.62
CA ARG A 2 -21.47 19.14 62.85
C ARG A 2 -21.76 18.49 61.50
N LEU A 3 -21.66 19.27 60.41
CA LEU A 3 -21.79 18.79 59.05
C LEU A 3 -20.50 18.05 58.62
N ARG A 4 -20.63 16.81 58.16
CA ARG A 4 -19.54 16.00 57.62
C ARG A 4 -19.36 16.35 56.13
N PRO A 5 -18.13 16.55 55.64
CA PRO A 5 -17.91 16.76 54.22
C PRO A 5 -17.95 15.42 53.46
N THR A 6 -18.84 15.34 52.47
CA THR A 6 -18.96 14.23 51.53
C THR A 6 -17.76 14.26 50.56
N ARG A 7 -16.93 13.23 50.60
CA ARG A 7 -15.82 13.06 49.62
C ARG A 7 -16.40 12.59 48.30
N ILE A 8 -16.37 13.46 47.29
CA ILE A 8 -16.66 13.12 45.90
C ILE A 8 -15.40 12.48 45.34
N THR A 9 -15.44 11.15 45.15
CA THR A 9 -14.37 10.42 44.44
C THR A 9 -14.57 10.63 42.94
N ALA A 10 -13.77 11.48 42.34
CA ALA A 10 -13.76 11.64 40.91
C ALA A 10 -13.15 10.38 40.25
N LEU A 11 -13.99 9.61 39.60
CA LEU A 11 -13.58 8.46 38.79
C LEU A 11 -13.02 9.01 37.47
N ALA A 12 -11.69 9.13 37.36
CA ALA A 12 -11.01 9.46 36.13
C ALA A 12 -11.06 8.24 35.22
N LEU A 13 -12.02 8.22 34.28
CA LEU A 13 -12.06 7.27 33.19
C LEU A 13 -10.92 7.61 32.22
N GLY A 14 -9.81 6.89 32.35
CA GLY A 14 -8.70 6.95 31.39
C GLY A 14 -9.18 6.45 30.02
N LEU A 15 -9.32 7.36 29.05
CA LEU A 15 -9.47 7.03 27.63
C LEU A 15 -8.15 6.42 27.17
N LEU A 16 -8.01 5.09 27.26
CA LEU A 16 -6.95 4.39 26.53
C LEU A 16 -7.26 4.55 25.03
N GLY A 17 -6.55 5.49 24.39
CA GLY A 17 -6.57 5.62 22.96
C GLY A 17 -6.12 4.29 22.33
N LEU A 18 -7.01 3.64 21.62
CA LEU A 18 -6.72 2.53 20.72
C LEU A 18 -5.88 3.10 19.58
N PHE A 19 -4.58 3.27 19.80
CA PHE A 19 -3.61 3.43 18.71
C PHE A 19 -3.63 2.10 17.94
N GLY A 20 -4.39 2.06 16.84
CA GLY A 20 -4.37 0.93 15.93
C GLY A 20 -2.92 0.59 15.60
N CYS A 21 -2.56 -0.69 15.72
CA CYS A 21 -1.22 -1.19 15.39
C CYS A 21 -0.96 -1.06 13.88
N ALA A 22 -0.72 0.15 13.41
CA ALA A 22 -0.43 0.41 11.99
C ALA A 22 0.95 -0.10 11.55
N GLY A 23 1.82 -0.47 12.50
CA GLY A 23 3.24 -0.72 12.25
C GLY A 23 4.00 0.56 11.94
N GLU A 24 5.32 0.53 12.12
CA GLU A 24 6.19 1.63 11.74
C GLU A 24 6.30 1.73 10.22
N ARG A 25 6.32 2.98 9.71
CA ARG A 25 6.51 3.21 8.27
C ARG A 25 7.95 2.83 7.90
N PRO A 26 8.14 1.95 6.89
CA PRO A 26 9.49 1.62 6.43
C PRO A 26 10.19 2.87 5.87
N ASP A 27 11.44 3.04 6.23
CA ASP A 27 12.33 4.12 5.74
C ASP A 27 13.24 3.67 4.59
N ASN A 28 13.29 2.38 4.33
CA ASN A 28 14.14 1.74 3.33
C ASN A 28 13.44 1.40 2.00
N LEU A 29 12.24 1.92 1.76
CA LEU A 29 11.54 1.75 0.49
C LEU A 29 12.00 2.79 -0.53
N GLY A 30 11.77 2.49 -1.80
CA GLY A 30 12.15 3.35 -2.93
C GLY A 30 12.66 2.54 -4.10
N ALA A 31 12.94 3.24 -5.20
CA ALA A 31 13.51 2.65 -6.40
C ALA A 31 15.00 3.01 -6.52
N GLN A 32 15.84 2.01 -6.73
CA GLN A 32 17.25 2.19 -7.03
C GLN A 32 17.61 1.37 -8.26
N ASP A 33 18.26 2.00 -9.25
CA ASP A 33 18.71 1.36 -10.48
C ASP A 33 17.59 0.56 -11.21
N GLY A 34 16.36 1.08 -11.21
CA GLY A 34 15.21 0.43 -11.83
C GLY A 34 14.62 -0.73 -11.01
N LEU A 35 15.05 -0.91 -9.77
CA LEU A 35 14.58 -1.98 -8.89
C LEU A 35 13.89 -1.41 -7.64
N LEU A 36 12.80 -2.06 -7.27
CA LEU A 36 12.15 -1.90 -5.97
C LEU A 36 12.80 -2.82 -4.93
N VAL A 37 12.66 -2.48 -3.65
CA VAL A 37 13.18 -3.30 -2.56
C VAL A 37 12.59 -4.71 -2.62
N PRO A 38 13.39 -5.79 -2.50
CA PRO A 38 12.88 -7.16 -2.50
C PRO A 38 11.82 -7.41 -1.42
N CYS A 39 10.94 -8.36 -1.67
CA CYS A 39 10.03 -8.86 -0.65
C CYS A 39 10.79 -9.54 0.50
N PRO A 40 10.32 -9.40 1.76
CA PRO A 40 10.81 -10.21 2.87
C PRO A 40 10.45 -11.69 2.67
N ARG A 41 10.98 -12.58 3.49
CA ARG A 41 10.66 -14.02 3.40
C ARG A 41 9.21 -14.37 3.74
N SER A 42 8.51 -13.51 4.44
CA SER A 42 7.10 -13.68 4.83
C SER A 42 6.16 -13.55 3.62
N PRO A 43 5.08 -14.34 3.53
CA PRO A 43 4.18 -14.36 2.37
C PRO A 43 3.22 -13.17 2.29
N ASN A 44 3.44 -12.11 3.06
CA ASN A 44 2.62 -10.90 3.10
C ASN A 44 3.08 -9.80 2.14
N CYS A 45 3.84 -10.17 1.11
CA CYS A 45 4.37 -9.27 0.09
C CYS A 45 4.21 -9.87 -1.30
N VAL A 46 3.94 -9.02 -2.29
CA VAL A 46 4.04 -9.34 -3.72
C VAL A 46 4.90 -8.31 -4.43
N SER A 47 5.64 -8.75 -5.46
CA SER A 47 6.46 -7.88 -6.31
C SER A 47 6.52 -8.43 -7.73
N SER A 48 6.44 -7.54 -8.71
CA SER A 48 6.62 -7.91 -10.12
C SER A 48 8.08 -8.19 -10.49
N GLN A 49 9.00 -7.86 -9.59
CA GLN A 49 10.43 -8.10 -9.75
C GLN A 49 10.92 -9.28 -8.89
N ALA A 50 10.01 -9.96 -8.18
CA ALA A 50 10.35 -11.16 -7.42
C ALA A 50 10.71 -12.33 -8.34
N THR A 51 11.74 -13.09 -7.97
CA THR A 51 12.21 -14.28 -8.69
C THR A 51 11.49 -15.55 -8.24
N ASP A 52 10.99 -15.58 -7.01
CA ASP A 52 10.26 -16.72 -6.46
C ASP A 52 8.75 -16.60 -6.71
N GLU A 53 8.09 -17.73 -6.91
CA GLU A 53 6.66 -17.79 -7.29
C GLU A 53 5.72 -17.27 -6.20
N ARG A 54 6.09 -17.39 -4.94
CA ARG A 54 5.25 -16.98 -3.81
C ARG A 54 4.99 -15.48 -3.85
N HIS A 55 6.04 -14.70 -4.12
CA HIS A 55 5.99 -13.23 -4.15
C HIS A 55 5.71 -12.69 -5.55
N ARG A 56 5.90 -13.49 -6.60
CA ARG A 56 5.76 -13.01 -7.97
C ARG A 56 4.32 -12.62 -8.32
N ILE A 57 4.19 -11.45 -8.93
CA ILE A 57 2.98 -10.96 -9.59
C ILE A 57 3.38 -10.35 -10.94
N ALA A 58 2.51 -10.34 -11.93
CA ALA A 58 2.82 -9.68 -13.20
C ALA A 58 2.92 -8.15 -13.01
N PRO A 59 3.80 -7.43 -13.74
CA PRO A 59 3.77 -5.97 -13.79
C PRO A 59 2.48 -5.48 -14.46
N LEU A 60 2.15 -4.21 -14.33
CA LEU A 60 1.07 -3.57 -15.07
C LEU A 60 1.56 -3.23 -16.48
N THR A 61 0.99 -3.81 -17.53
CA THR A 61 1.36 -3.54 -18.92
C THR A 61 0.51 -2.43 -19.51
N PHE A 62 1.08 -1.65 -20.43
CA PHE A 62 0.38 -0.63 -21.19
C PHE A 62 0.87 -0.57 -22.64
N ALA A 63 0.02 -0.07 -23.54
CA ALA A 63 0.32 0.06 -24.96
C ALA A 63 0.38 1.52 -25.44
N ASP A 64 -0.23 2.42 -24.67
CA ASP A 64 -0.25 3.87 -24.93
C ASP A 64 1.07 4.53 -24.51
N GLU A 65 1.17 5.85 -24.74
CA GLU A 65 2.37 6.60 -24.37
C GLU A 65 2.64 6.51 -22.87
N PRO A 66 3.91 6.34 -22.43
CA PRO A 66 4.26 6.09 -21.04
C PRO A 66 3.73 7.15 -20.08
N ASP A 67 3.77 8.43 -20.46
CA ASP A 67 3.27 9.50 -19.59
C ASP A 67 1.74 9.48 -19.45
N ALA A 68 1.04 9.12 -20.51
CA ALA A 68 -0.42 8.95 -20.46
C ALA A 68 -0.82 7.74 -19.58
N ALA A 69 -0.10 6.62 -19.75
CA ALA A 69 -0.27 5.45 -18.90
C ALA A 69 -0.01 5.77 -17.42
N TRP A 70 1.08 6.49 -17.15
CA TRP A 70 1.44 6.90 -15.80
C TRP A 70 0.39 7.82 -15.16
N ALA A 71 -0.07 8.82 -15.87
CA ALA A 71 -1.13 9.73 -15.42
C ALA A 71 -2.44 8.97 -15.13
N ARG A 72 -2.79 8.00 -15.97
CA ARG A 72 -3.96 7.12 -15.74
C ARG A 72 -3.80 6.28 -14.49
N LEU A 73 -2.63 5.66 -14.27
CA LEU A 73 -2.35 4.89 -13.06
C LEU A 73 -2.46 5.77 -11.82
N ARG A 74 -1.83 6.94 -11.85
CA ARG A 74 -1.91 7.91 -10.76
C ARG A 74 -3.36 8.25 -10.41
N THR A 75 -4.20 8.51 -11.41
CA THR A 75 -5.63 8.79 -11.21
C THR A 75 -6.35 7.62 -10.54
N VAL A 76 -6.08 6.38 -10.97
CA VAL A 76 -6.64 5.17 -10.34
C VAL A 76 -6.23 5.08 -8.88
N LEU A 77 -4.94 5.30 -8.59
CA LEU A 77 -4.39 5.14 -7.24
C LEU A 77 -4.91 6.19 -6.26
N ILE A 78 -4.89 7.48 -6.62
CA ILE A 78 -5.35 8.56 -5.74
C ILE A 78 -6.87 8.62 -5.60
N GLY A 79 -7.62 8.03 -6.55
CA GLY A 79 -9.07 7.91 -6.48
C GLY A 79 -9.58 6.81 -5.52
N ARG A 80 -8.67 6.01 -4.94
CA ARG A 80 -9.04 4.96 -4.00
C ARG A 80 -9.28 5.51 -2.61
N ALA A 81 -10.38 5.12 -1.99
CA ALA A 81 -10.72 5.54 -0.62
C ALA A 81 -9.77 4.95 0.46
N ASP A 82 -9.10 3.82 0.15
CA ASP A 82 -8.18 3.15 1.06
C ASP A 82 -6.72 3.60 0.88
N ALA A 83 -6.42 4.53 -0.06
CA ALA A 83 -5.08 4.92 -0.43
C ALA A 83 -4.70 6.31 0.11
N THR A 84 -3.47 6.44 0.57
CA THR A 84 -2.83 7.72 0.90
C THR A 84 -1.51 7.80 0.14
N LEU A 85 -1.34 8.83 -0.69
CA LEU A 85 -0.08 9.08 -1.38
C LEU A 85 0.96 9.56 -0.37
N ILE A 86 2.09 8.87 -0.30
CA ILE A 86 3.18 9.15 0.64
C ILE A 86 4.36 9.83 -0.06
N GLU A 87 4.67 9.35 -1.27
CA GLU A 87 5.80 9.85 -2.04
C GLU A 87 5.48 9.83 -3.53
N GLU A 88 5.90 10.88 -4.23
CA GLU A 88 5.77 11.00 -5.67
C GLU A 88 7.07 11.58 -6.24
N GLN A 89 7.67 10.84 -7.18
CA GLN A 89 8.83 11.25 -7.96
C GLN A 89 8.57 10.94 -9.44
N PRO A 90 9.33 11.49 -10.39
CA PRO A 90 9.20 11.14 -11.80
C PRO A 90 9.32 9.62 -12.03
N GLY A 91 8.20 8.98 -12.40
CA GLY A 91 8.13 7.54 -12.64
C GLY A 91 8.07 6.66 -11.38
N TYR A 92 7.92 7.23 -10.19
CA TYR A 92 7.78 6.47 -8.95
C TYR A 92 6.64 7.02 -8.08
N LEU A 93 5.81 6.12 -7.53
CA LEU A 93 4.78 6.42 -6.56
C LEU A 93 4.85 5.44 -5.39
N ARG A 94 4.72 5.96 -4.18
CA ARG A 94 4.54 5.17 -2.96
C ARG A 94 3.25 5.57 -2.26
N LEU A 95 2.45 4.57 -1.90
CA LEU A 95 1.18 4.76 -1.21
C LEU A 95 1.10 3.88 0.03
N GLU A 96 0.40 4.36 1.04
CA GLU A 96 -0.15 3.53 2.10
C GLU A 96 -1.56 3.09 1.71
N LEU A 97 -1.81 1.78 1.79
CA LEU A 97 -3.10 1.17 1.52
C LEU A 97 -3.65 0.63 2.84
N ARG A 98 -4.70 1.27 3.34
CA ARG A 98 -5.22 1.03 4.70
C ARG A 98 -6.41 0.09 4.70
N THR A 99 -6.50 -0.69 5.77
CA THR A 99 -7.71 -1.39 6.19
C THR A 99 -8.02 -1.00 7.62
N THR A 100 -9.08 -1.55 8.20
CA THR A 100 -9.43 -1.28 9.60
C THR A 100 -8.30 -1.63 10.58
N LEU A 101 -7.50 -2.68 10.27
CA LEU A 101 -6.50 -3.22 11.19
C LEU A 101 -5.05 -3.07 10.69
N PHE A 102 -4.82 -2.93 9.39
CA PHE A 102 -3.49 -3.00 8.81
C PHE A 102 -3.21 -1.87 7.83
N VAL A 103 -1.93 -1.57 7.70
CA VAL A 103 -1.39 -0.70 6.65
C VAL A 103 -0.42 -1.51 5.82
N ASP A 104 -0.62 -1.44 4.50
CA ASP A 104 0.26 -2.03 3.51
C ASP A 104 0.98 -0.89 2.76
N ASP A 105 2.28 -1.04 2.51
CA ASP A 105 3.03 -0.13 1.66
C ASP A 105 3.03 -0.65 0.22
N ALA A 106 2.57 0.16 -0.71
CA ALA A 106 2.54 -0.14 -2.14
C ALA A 106 3.44 0.83 -2.91
N GLU A 107 4.24 0.27 -3.81
CA GLU A 107 5.18 1.00 -4.66
C GLU A 107 4.92 0.68 -6.13
N PHE A 108 5.05 1.70 -6.97
CA PHE A 108 4.87 1.63 -8.41
C PHE A 108 6.03 2.33 -9.10
N LEU A 109 6.68 1.64 -10.04
CA LEU A 109 7.85 2.13 -10.77
C LEU A 109 7.64 1.97 -12.26
N LEU A 110 7.67 3.07 -12.99
CA LEU A 110 7.51 3.10 -14.44
C LEU A 110 8.78 2.64 -15.17
N ASP A 111 8.68 1.58 -15.93
CA ASP A 111 9.67 1.16 -16.90
C ASP A 111 9.18 1.54 -18.31
N ARG A 112 9.70 2.66 -18.82
CA ARG A 112 9.33 3.22 -20.12
C ARG A 112 9.75 2.32 -21.27
N ALA A 113 10.91 1.71 -21.15
CA ALA A 113 11.51 0.90 -22.22
C ALA A 113 10.72 -0.38 -22.47
N ASN A 114 10.31 -1.04 -21.39
CA ASN A 114 9.57 -2.29 -21.45
C ASN A 114 8.04 -2.08 -21.45
N ARG A 115 7.56 -0.83 -21.39
CA ARG A 115 6.12 -0.46 -21.33
C ARG A 115 5.38 -1.18 -20.22
N VAL A 116 5.97 -1.19 -19.05
CA VAL A 116 5.35 -1.76 -17.84
C VAL A 116 5.48 -0.80 -16.66
N VAL A 117 4.61 -0.98 -15.66
CA VAL A 117 4.83 -0.45 -14.33
C VAL A 117 5.09 -1.62 -13.41
N HIS A 118 6.29 -1.64 -12.82
CA HIS A 118 6.62 -2.58 -11.77
C HIS A 118 5.84 -2.23 -10.50
N VAL A 119 5.42 -3.26 -9.77
CA VAL A 119 4.62 -3.10 -8.55
C VAL A 119 5.23 -3.90 -7.41
N ARG A 120 5.13 -3.36 -6.21
CA ARG A 120 5.40 -4.05 -4.97
C ARG A 120 4.32 -3.66 -3.95
N SER A 121 3.84 -4.60 -3.15
CA SER A 121 2.94 -4.31 -2.04
C SER A 121 3.21 -5.27 -0.89
N ALA A 122 3.40 -4.73 0.30
CA ALA A 122 3.75 -5.50 1.48
C ALA A 122 3.03 -4.98 2.73
N SER A 123 2.56 -5.89 3.56
CA SER A 123 1.99 -5.54 4.86
C SER A 123 3.11 -5.24 5.86
N ARG A 124 2.94 -4.17 6.66
CA ARG A 124 3.89 -3.80 7.72
C ARG A 124 3.93 -4.82 8.85
N LEU A 125 2.81 -5.40 9.15
CA LEU A 125 2.63 -6.32 10.28
C LEU A 125 2.06 -7.65 9.82
N GLY A 126 2.39 -8.68 10.61
CA GLY A 126 1.88 -10.03 10.41
C GLY A 126 2.72 -10.86 9.45
N TYR A 127 2.67 -12.17 9.65
CA TYR A 127 3.39 -13.14 8.80
C TYR A 127 2.68 -13.32 7.45
N SER A 128 1.33 -13.35 7.45
CA SER A 128 0.52 -13.55 6.24
C SER A 128 -0.59 -12.51 6.15
N ASP A 129 -0.81 -12.00 4.95
CA ASP A 129 -1.92 -11.10 4.60
C ASP A 129 -3.13 -11.83 3.98
N LEU A 130 -3.10 -13.17 3.98
CA LEU A 130 -4.09 -14.03 3.33
C LEU A 130 -4.29 -13.69 1.83
N GLY A 131 -3.24 -13.24 1.14
CA GLY A 131 -3.27 -12.87 -0.27
C GLY A 131 -3.93 -11.52 -0.56
N LYS A 132 -4.09 -10.65 0.43
CA LYS A 132 -4.74 -9.36 0.28
C LYS A 132 -3.97 -8.42 -0.65
N ASN A 133 -2.64 -8.34 -0.48
CA ASN A 133 -1.80 -7.52 -1.36
C ASN A 133 -1.94 -7.95 -2.82
N ARG A 134 -1.94 -9.26 -3.10
CA ARG A 134 -2.14 -9.79 -4.46
C ARG A 134 -3.49 -9.39 -5.02
N ARG A 135 -4.59 -9.62 -4.28
CA ARG A 135 -5.94 -9.27 -4.74
C ARG A 135 -6.08 -7.78 -5.03
N ARG A 136 -5.48 -6.93 -4.21
CA ARG A 136 -5.50 -5.47 -4.39
C ARG A 136 -4.72 -5.05 -5.64
N MET A 137 -3.55 -5.63 -5.89
CA MET A 137 -2.79 -5.35 -7.11
C MET A 137 -3.54 -5.81 -8.37
N GLU A 138 -4.24 -6.94 -8.33
CA GLU A 138 -5.09 -7.39 -9.43
C GLU A 138 -6.32 -6.49 -9.64
N GLU A 139 -6.89 -5.94 -8.58
CA GLU A 139 -7.94 -4.93 -8.69
C GLU A 139 -7.44 -3.64 -9.35
N ILE A 140 -6.28 -3.14 -8.93
CA ILE A 140 -5.63 -1.99 -9.54
C ILE A 140 -5.34 -2.26 -11.02
N ARG A 141 -4.88 -3.44 -11.38
CA ARG A 141 -4.66 -3.87 -12.77
C ARG A 141 -5.92 -3.76 -13.61
N ARG A 142 -7.06 -4.26 -13.10
CA ARG A 142 -8.35 -4.15 -13.81
C ARG A 142 -8.79 -2.70 -13.99
N GLN A 143 -8.57 -1.85 -12.99
CA GLN A 143 -8.91 -0.42 -13.07
C GLN A 143 -7.98 0.35 -14.02
N PHE A 144 -6.71 -0.02 -14.07
CA PHE A 144 -5.69 0.56 -14.94
C PHE A 144 -5.87 0.19 -16.42
N ALA A 145 -6.43 -0.98 -16.70
CA ALA A 145 -6.66 -1.43 -18.07
C ALA A 145 -7.48 -0.40 -18.87
N PRO A 146 -7.13 -0.14 -20.15
CA PRO A 146 -7.89 0.77 -21.00
C PRO A 146 -9.36 0.37 -21.09
N ARG A 147 -10.28 1.35 -21.13
CA ARG A 147 -11.76 1.17 -21.15
C ARG A 147 -12.29 0.42 -22.38
N GLY A 148 -11.60 -0.43 -23.01
CA GLY A 148 -12.05 -1.26 -24.14
C GLY A 148 -11.56 -2.69 -24.07
N LYS A 149 -10.75 -3.03 -23.07
CA LYS A 149 -10.15 -4.36 -22.86
C LYS A 149 -10.43 -4.91 -21.45
N ARG A 150 -11.56 -4.59 -20.86
CA ARG A 150 -11.95 -5.25 -19.60
C ARG A 150 -12.49 -6.64 -19.95
N PRO A 151 -11.94 -7.71 -19.37
CA PRO A 151 -12.49 -9.04 -19.50
C PRO A 151 -13.87 -9.15 -18.87
#